data_a5d6510c430715bfbc3c06be7545dd08
#
_entry.id   a5d6510c430715bfbc3c06be7545dd08
#
_cell.length_a   1.000
_cell.length_b   1.000
_cell.length_c   1.000
_cell.angle_alpha   90.00
_cell.angle_beta   90.00
_cell.angle_gamma   90.00
#
_symmetry.space_group_name_H-M   'P 1'
#
loop_
_entity.id
_entity.type
_entity.pdbx_description
1 polymer ?
#
loop_
_entity_poly.entity_id
_entity_poly.type
_entity_poly.pdbx_seq_one_letter_code
_entity_poly.pdbx_strand_id
1 'polypeptide(L)'
;MPLDEKRYEDTLDACALTSDLKVLPGGDLTEIGERGINLSGGQKQRVAVARAVYSDADLFILDDPLSAVDVHVGKHLFDRVFGPDGMLAKRDVTRILITHGIHYLPKVDRIICLADKTIREQGTVEVVASNCSELLLPPADAVTWYLIQEWT
;
A
#
# COMPACT_ATOMS: atom_id res chain seq x y z
N MET A 1 -11.14 18.30 10.97
CA MET A 1 -11.73 17.07 11.52
C MET A 1 -11.21 16.92 12.94
N PRO A 2 -12.06 16.67 13.96
CA PRO A 2 -11.58 16.35 15.30
C PRO A 2 -10.71 15.09 15.27
N LEU A 3 -9.72 14.99 16.16
CA LEU A 3 -8.91 13.80 16.31
C LEU A 3 -9.79 12.64 16.82
N ASP A 4 -9.80 11.53 16.10
CA ASP A 4 -10.32 10.25 16.56
C ASP A 4 -9.13 9.44 17.08
N GLU A 5 -8.98 9.41 18.41
CA GLU A 5 -7.84 8.77 19.07
C GLU A 5 -7.72 7.29 18.72
N LYS A 6 -8.84 6.57 18.73
CA LYS A 6 -8.82 5.14 18.41
C LYS A 6 -8.38 4.88 16.98
N ARG A 7 -8.96 5.60 16.01
CA ARG A 7 -8.57 5.50 14.61
C ARG A 7 -7.11 5.88 14.39
N TYR A 8 -6.64 6.86 15.13
CA TYR A 8 -5.24 7.30 15.09
C TYR A 8 -4.30 6.17 15.54
N GLU A 9 -4.55 5.59 16.72
CA GLU A 9 -3.75 4.49 17.26
C GLU A 9 -3.78 3.25 16.34
N ASP A 10 -4.97 2.86 15.87
CA ASP A 10 -5.14 1.75 14.93
C ASP A 10 -4.37 2.00 13.62
N THR A 11 -4.34 3.24 13.14
CA THR A 11 -3.58 3.63 11.94
C THR A 11 -2.08 3.52 12.16
N LEU A 12 -1.58 4.00 13.30
CA LEU A 12 -0.15 3.89 13.64
C LEU A 12 0.31 2.43 13.73
N ASP A 13 -0.50 1.57 14.36
CA ASP A 13 -0.20 0.15 14.47
C ASP A 13 -0.23 -0.53 13.09
N ALA A 14 -1.29 -0.31 12.31
CA ALA A 14 -1.41 -0.88 10.97
C ALA A 14 -0.29 -0.45 10.02
N CYS A 15 0.23 0.78 10.18
CA CYS A 15 1.35 1.31 9.39
C CYS A 15 2.72 1.01 10.01
N ALA A 16 2.82 0.18 11.05
CA ALA A 16 4.05 -0.19 11.75
C ALA A 16 4.87 1.03 12.22
N LEU A 17 4.20 2.10 12.68
CA LEU A 17 4.83 3.34 13.15
C LEU A 17 5.01 3.41 14.66
N THR A 18 4.30 2.58 15.42
CA THR A 18 4.32 2.63 16.89
C THR A 18 5.73 2.50 17.48
N SER A 19 6.58 1.64 16.89
CA SER A 19 7.97 1.49 17.32
C SER A 19 8.84 2.69 16.95
N ASP A 20 8.59 3.30 15.79
CA ASP A 20 9.36 4.46 15.34
C ASP A 20 9.09 5.68 16.24
N LEU A 21 7.82 5.89 16.56
CA LEU A 21 7.43 7.02 17.41
C LEU A 21 8.03 6.94 18.82
N LYS A 22 8.25 5.73 19.34
CA LYS A 22 8.88 5.54 20.66
C LYS A 22 10.35 6.00 20.73
N VAL A 23 11.05 6.00 19.60
CA VAL A 23 12.47 6.40 19.53
C VAL A 23 12.67 7.85 19.08
N LEU A 24 11.61 8.50 18.63
CA LEU A 24 11.64 9.91 18.27
C LEU A 24 11.56 10.80 19.52
N PRO A 25 12.36 11.87 19.61
CA PRO A 25 12.45 12.70 20.83
C PRO A 25 11.13 13.32 21.30
N GLY A 26 10.24 13.63 20.36
CA GLY A 26 8.90 14.18 20.63
C GLY A 26 7.77 13.20 20.34
N GLY A 27 8.07 11.92 20.13
CA GLY A 27 7.06 10.95 19.72
C GLY A 27 6.35 11.39 18.43
N ASP A 28 5.03 11.36 18.45
CA ASP A 28 4.17 11.82 17.36
C ASP A 28 4.14 13.35 17.17
N LEU A 29 4.58 14.12 18.17
CA LEU A 29 4.76 15.56 18.09
C LEU A 29 6.14 15.97 17.58
N THR A 30 6.96 15.01 17.14
CA THR A 30 8.27 15.31 16.57
C THR A 30 8.11 16.13 15.29
N GLU A 31 8.67 17.32 15.27
CA GLU A 31 8.73 18.14 14.05
C GLU A 31 9.59 17.45 13.00
N ILE A 32 8.99 17.11 11.90
CA ILE A 32 9.67 16.59 10.72
C ILE A 32 10.22 17.79 9.95
N GLY A 33 11.53 18.02 10.05
CA GLY A 33 12.21 19.13 9.37
C GLY A 33 11.99 19.12 7.86
N GLU A 34 12.37 20.20 7.19
CA GLU A 34 12.27 20.30 5.73
C GLU A 34 12.83 19.05 5.07
N ARG A 35 12.06 18.46 4.17
CA ARG A 35 12.35 17.19 3.46
C ARG A 35 12.44 15.93 4.33
N GLY A 36 11.96 15.97 5.59
CA GLY A 36 11.97 14.81 6.48
C GLY A 36 13.37 14.27 6.77
N ILE A 37 14.34 15.15 7.00
CA ILE A 37 15.76 14.81 7.18
C ILE A 37 15.97 13.79 8.32
N ASN A 38 15.06 13.79 9.30
CA ASN A 38 15.16 12.96 10.51
C ASN A 38 14.58 11.54 10.33
N LEU A 39 13.98 11.24 9.17
CA LEU A 39 13.34 9.96 8.90
C LEU A 39 14.03 9.21 7.78
N SER A 40 14.14 7.89 7.91
CA SER A 40 14.53 7.00 6.82
C SER A 40 13.50 6.99 5.67
N GLY A 41 13.90 6.50 4.48
CA GLY A 41 12.97 6.37 3.35
C GLY A 41 11.73 5.54 3.70
N GLY A 42 11.92 4.40 4.35
CA GLY A 42 10.81 3.54 4.78
C GLY A 42 9.92 4.18 5.84
N GLN A 43 10.47 4.98 6.76
CA GLN A 43 9.66 5.73 7.73
C GLN A 43 8.82 6.81 7.04
N LYS A 44 9.41 7.56 6.09
CA LYS A 44 8.67 8.55 5.29
C LYS A 44 7.52 7.91 4.53
N GLN A 45 7.77 6.77 3.90
CA GLN A 45 6.77 6.01 3.17
C GLN A 45 5.61 5.60 4.09
N ARG A 46 5.92 5.02 5.25
CA ARG A 46 4.91 4.59 6.23
C ARG A 46 4.10 5.77 6.79
N VAL A 47 4.73 6.89 7.05
CA VAL A 47 4.02 8.13 7.46
C VAL A 47 3.10 8.63 6.35
N ALA A 48 3.54 8.60 5.09
CA ALA A 48 2.69 9.00 3.96
C ALA A 48 1.47 8.07 3.82
N VAL A 49 1.67 6.75 3.95
CA VAL A 49 0.58 5.77 3.97
C VAL A 49 -0.37 6.04 5.15
N ALA A 50 0.15 6.24 6.35
CA ALA A 50 -0.67 6.50 7.54
C ALA A 50 -1.53 7.76 7.38
N ARG A 51 -0.98 8.83 6.81
CA ARG A 51 -1.73 10.06 6.53
C ARG A 51 -2.86 9.82 5.53
N ALA A 52 -2.61 9.06 4.47
CA ALA A 52 -3.64 8.68 3.53
C ALA A 52 -4.73 7.83 4.21
N VAL A 53 -4.35 6.79 4.94
CA VAL A 53 -5.27 5.86 5.62
C VAL A 53 -6.13 6.57 6.68
N TYR A 54 -5.56 7.56 7.37
CA TYR A 54 -6.31 8.35 8.36
C TYR A 54 -7.34 9.29 7.72
N SER A 55 -7.24 9.60 6.42
CA SER A 55 -8.21 10.44 5.73
C SER A 55 -9.58 9.76 5.56
N ASP A 56 -10.63 10.54 5.28
CA ASP A 56 -12.00 10.04 5.02
C ASP A 56 -12.28 9.85 3.51
N ALA A 57 -11.26 9.50 2.74
CA ALA A 57 -11.42 9.25 1.32
C ALA A 57 -12.16 7.94 1.04
N ASP A 58 -12.91 7.91 -0.05
CA ASP A 58 -13.63 6.73 -0.57
C ASP A 58 -12.80 5.98 -1.64
N LEU A 59 -11.77 6.64 -2.18
CA LEU A 59 -10.85 6.08 -3.17
C LEU A 59 -9.41 6.32 -2.73
N PHE A 60 -8.63 5.25 -2.70
CA PHE A 60 -7.19 5.28 -2.42
C PHE A 60 -6.40 4.84 -3.65
N ILE A 61 -5.52 5.71 -4.13
CA ILE A 61 -4.56 5.41 -5.20
C ILE A 61 -3.17 5.44 -4.57
N LEU A 62 -2.50 4.31 -4.58
CA LEU A 62 -1.26 4.05 -3.88
C LEU A 62 -0.19 3.65 -4.90
N ASP A 63 0.71 4.58 -5.20
CA ASP A 63 1.77 4.37 -6.19
C ASP A 63 3.02 3.82 -5.50
N ASP A 64 3.27 2.54 -5.73
CA ASP A 64 4.38 1.75 -5.21
C ASP A 64 4.70 1.97 -3.71
N PRO A 65 3.66 1.89 -2.83
CA PRO A 65 3.80 2.26 -1.42
C PRO A 65 4.67 1.29 -0.60
N LEU A 66 5.11 0.20 -1.21
CA LEU A 66 5.87 -0.87 -0.55
C LEU A 66 7.34 -0.94 -1.00
N SER A 67 7.77 -0.11 -1.96
CA SER A 67 9.13 -0.17 -2.53
C SER A 67 10.24 0.25 -1.57
N ALA A 68 9.96 1.19 -0.68
CA ALA A 68 10.96 1.74 0.25
C ALA A 68 11.01 1.03 1.61
N VAL A 69 10.22 -0.05 1.79
CA VAL A 69 10.18 -0.82 3.05
C VAL A 69 10.72 -2.23 2.84
N ASP A 70 11.24 -2.83 3.93
CA ASP A 70 11.66 -4.22 3.88
C ASP A 70 10.47 -5.19 3.71
N VAL A 71 10.77 -6.43 3.32
CA VAL A 71 9.77 -7.45 2.99
C VAL A 71 8.81 -7.74 4.15
N HIS A 72 9.27 -7.73 5.39
CA HIS A 72 8.44 -8.01 6.56
C HIS A 72 7.48 -6.87 6.83
N VAL A 73 7.97 -5.64 6.78
CA VAL A 73 7.14 -4.42 6.92
C VAL A 73 6.19 -4.29 5.73
N GLY A 74 6.65 -4.58 4.51
CA GLY A 74 5.79 -4.58 3.32
C GLY A 74 4.64 -5.57 3.44
N LYS A 75 4.92 -6.79 3.90
CA LYS A 75 3.89 -7.79 4.18
C LYS A 75 2.91 -7.31 5.27
N HIS A 76 3.41 -6.74 6.35
CA HIS A 76 2.59 -6.21 7.43
C HIS A 76 1.66 -5.10 6.92
N LEU A 77 2.19 -4.13 6.15
CA LEU A 77 1.39 -3.06 5.55
C LEU A 77 0.32 -3.62 4.61
N PHE A 78 0.67 -4.59 3.77
CA PHE A 78 -0.32 -5.21 2.91
C PHE A 78 -1.42 -5.88 3.73
N ASP A 79 -1.08 -6.76 4.65
CA ASP A 79 -2.06 -7.54 5.41
C ASP A 79 -2.91 -6.65 6.35
N ARG A 80 -2.35 -5.58 6.93
CA ARG A 80 -3.03 -4.72 7.90
C ARG A 80 -3.73 -3.51 7.30
N VAL A 81 -3.30 -3.04 6.13
CA VAL A 81 -3.83 -1.82 5.51
C VAL A 81 -4.56 -2.10 4.20
N PHE A 82 -3.86 -2.68 3.21
CA PHE A 82 -4.32 -2.72 1.82
C PHE A 82 -5.10 -3.99 1.46
N GLY A 83 -4.74 -5.11 2.06
CA GLY A 83 -5.28 -6.42 1.73
C GLY A 83 -6.75 -6.63 2.09
N PRO A 84 -7.30 -7.82 1.80
CA PRO A 84 -8.73 -8.10 1.97
C PRO A 84 -9.22 -7.99 3.41
N ASP A 85 -8.36 -8.24 4.39
CA ASP A 85 -8.67 -8.12 5.82
C ASP A 85 -8.12 -6.83 6.45
N GLY A 86 -7.56 -5.95 5.63
CA GLY A 86 -6.90 -4.72 6.05
C GLY A 86 -7.87 -3.65 6.54
N MET A 87 -7.30 -2.59 7.07
CA MET A 87 -8.03 -1.45 7.64
C MET A 87 -8.92 -0.77 6.59
N LEU A 88 -8.43 -0.62 5.35
CA LEU A 88 -9.19 -0.01 4.27
C LEU A 88 -10.32 -0.93 3.77
N ALA A 89 -10.13 -2.25 3.80
CA ALA A 89 -11.20 -3.21 3.48
C ALA A 89 -12.39 -3.07 4.42
N LYS A 90 -12.13 -2.94 5.72
CA LYS A 90 -13.17 -2.77 6.75
C LYS A 90 -13.93 -1.44 6.64
N ARG A 91 -13.44 -0.51 5.86
CA ARG A 91 -14.08 0.79 5.59
C ARG A 91 -14.89 0.80 4.30
N ASP A 92 -14.90 -0.29 3.57
CA ASP A 92 -15.65 -0.41 2.31
C ASP A 92 -15.24 0.63 1.26
N VAL A 93 -13.94 0.85 1.08
CA VAL A 93 -13.41 1.84 0.16
C VAL A 93 -12.67 1.19 -1.00
N THR A 94 -12.73 1.81 -2.17
CA THR A 94 -11.99 1.36 -3.35
C THR A 94 -10.49 1.64 -3.19
N ARG A 95 -9.66 0.64 -3.51
CA ARG A 95 -8.20 0.72 -3.41
C ARG A 95 -7.56 0.32 -4.71
N ILE A 96 -6.71 1.18 -5.23
CA ILE A 96 -5.86 0.92 -6.40
C ILE A 96 -4.42 0.92 -5.91
N LEU A 97 -3.79 -0.25 -5.93
CA LEU A 97 -2.40 -0.42 -5.56
C LEU A 97 -1.57 -0.63 -6.82
N ILE A 98 -0.69 0.31 -7.13
CA ILE A 98 0.28 0.19 -8.20
C ILE A 98 1.53 -0.44 -7.59
N THR A 99 2.03 -1.53 -8.18
CA THR A 99 3.17 -2.26 -7.61
C THR A 99 3.86 -3.15 -8.63
N HIS A 100 5.12 -3.49 -8.38
CA HIS A 100 5.86 -4.53 -9.07
C HIS A 100 5.82 -5.89 -8.33
N GLY A 101 5.13 -5.96 -7.20
CA GLY A 101 5.08 -7.13 -6.33
C GLY A 101 4.06 -8.18 -6.76
N ILE A 102 4.43 -9.11 -7.62
CA ILE A 102 3.57 -10.18 -8.13
C ILE A 102 2.97 -11.08 -7.05
N HIS A 103 3.59 -11.18 -5.89
CA HIS A 103 3.11 -12.01 -4.77
C HIS A 103 1.83 -11.47 -4.09
N TYR A 104 1.40 -10.25 -4.43
CA TYR A 104 0.13 -9.70 -3.99
C TYR A 104 -1.04 -10.04 -4.92
N LEU A 105 -0.78 -10.43 -6.19
CA LEU A 105 -1.79 -10.70 -7.21
C LEU A 105 -2.89 -11.68 -6.76
N PRO A 106 -2.59 -12.78 -6.03
CA PRO A 106 -3.64 -13.71 -5.59
C PRO A 106 -4.59 -13.17 -4.51
N LYS A 107 -4.33 -11.97 -4.00
CA LYS A 107 -5.07 -11.39 -2.86
C LYS A 107 -5.90 -10.17 -3.24
N VAL A 108 -6.12 -9.94 -4.53
CA VAL A 108 -6.85 -8.78 -5.04
C VAL A 108 -8.00 -9.21 -5.94
N ASP A 109 -9.01 -8.36 -6.09
CA ASP A 109 -10.21 -8.69 -6.84
C ASP A 109 -9.99 -8.56 -8.35
N ARG A 110 -9.21 -7.57 -8.75
CA ARG A 110 -8.96 -7.26 -10.15
C ARG A 110 -7.54 -6.78 -10.39
N ILE A 111 -7.00 -7.16 -11.53
CA ILE A 111 -5.66 -6.81 -11.97
C ILE A 111 -5.75 -6.10 -13.30
N ILE A 112 -4.98 -5.03 -13.47
CA ILE A 112 -4.69 -4.41 -14.77
C ILE A 112 -3.18 -4.49 -14.97
N CYS A 113 -2.78 -5.17 -16.02
CA CYS A 113 -1.39 -5.31 -16.41
C CYS A 113 -1.04 -4.29 -17.49
N LEU A 114 -0.10 -3.39 -17.20
CA LEU A 114 0.44 -2.46 -18.16
C LEU A 114 1.82 -2.91 -18.64
N ALA A 115 2.00 -3.00 -19.95
CA ALA A 115 3.29 -3.19 -20.57
C ALA A 115 3.33 -2.40 -21.89
N ASP A 116 4.48 -1.93 -22.30
CA ASP A 116 4.67 -1.14 -23.54
C ASP A 116 3.70 0.03 -23.68
N LYS A 117 3.40 0.71 -22.55
CA LYS A 117 2.49 1.87 -22.47
C LYS A 117 1.03 1.55 -22.84
N THR A 118 0.63 0.29 -22.81
CA THR A 118 -0.74 -0.15 -23.11
C THR A 118 -1.24 -1.12 -22.05
N ILE A 119 -2.56 -1.26 -21.93
CA ILE A 119 -3.17 -2.34 -21.15
C ILE A 119 -2.97 -3.64 -21.96
N ARG A 120 -2.16 -4.54 -21.42
CA ARG A 120 -1.90 -5.86 -22.04
C ARG A 120 -2.97 -6.84 -21.66
N GLU A 121 -3.42 -6.80 -20.41
CA GLU A 121 -4.48 -7.69 -19.91
C GLU A 121 -5.16 -7.06 -18.69
N GLN A 122 -6.40 -7.45 -18.43
CA GLN A 122 -7.12 -7.08 -17.21
C GLN A 122 -8.14 -8.15 -16.82
N GLY A 123 -8.37 -8.33 -15.53
CA GLY A 123 -9.33 -9.31 -15.04
C GLY A 123 -8.99 -9.83 -13.65
N THR A 124 -9.52 -10.99 -13.29
CA THR A 124 -9.12 -11.71 -12.09
C THR A 124 -7.72 -12.31 -12.24
N VAL A 125 -7.15 -12.80 -11.14
CA VAL A 125 -5.82 -13.42 -11.17
C VAL A 125 -5.78 -14.63 -12.14
N GLU A 126 -6.86 -15.40 -12.20
CA GLU A 126 -6.95 -16.59 -13.07
C GLU A 126 -6.90 -16.20 -14.56
N VAL A 127 -7.61 -15.14 -14.94
CA VAL A 127 -7.63 -14.62 -16.31
C VAL A 127 -6.25 -14.11 -16.70
N VAL A 128 -5.65 -13.27 -15.86
CA VAL A 128 -4.34 -12.68 -16.15
C VAL A 128 -3.25 -13.76 -16.14
N ALA A 129 -3.28 -14.71 -15.22
CA ALA A 129 -2.32 -15.82 -15.18
C ALA A 129 -2.39 -16.72 -16.39
N SER A 130 -3.59 -16.95 -16.93
CA SER A 130 -3.79 -17.78 -18.13
C SER A 130 -3.29 -17.11 -19.42
N ASN A 131 -3.47 -15.79 -19.52
CA ASN A 131 -3.20 -15.04 -20.75
C ASN A 131 -1.81 -14.39 -20.76
N CYS A 132 -1.23 -14.17 -19.60
CA CYS A 132 0.04 -13.44 -19.43
C CYS A 132 1.04 -14.19 -18.55
N SER A 133 1.10 -15.52 -18.66
CA SER A 133 2.03 -16.33 -17.85
C SER A 133 3.50 -15.90 -18.00
N GLU A 134 3.89 -15.40 -19.17
CA GLU A 134 5.23 -14.87 -19.41
C GLU A 134 5.53 -13.59 -18.62
N LEU A 135 4.51 -12.79 -18.31
CA LEU A 135 4.65 -11.53 -17.54
C LEU A 135 4.77 -11.79 -16.04
N LEU A 136 4.43 -12.99 -15.58
CA LEU A 136 4.61 -13.41 -14.19
C LEU A 136 6.04 -13.95 -13.91
N LEU A 137 6.86 -14.05 -14.95
CA LEU A 137 8.25 -14.50 -14.84
C LEU A 137 9.21 -13.28 -14.91
N PRO A 138 10.30 -13.24 -14.12
CA PRO A 138 11.32 -12.22 -14.23
C PRO A 138 12.03 -12.27 -15.62
N PRO A 139 12.44 -11.11 -16.19
CA PRO A 139 12.56 -9.81 -15.58
C PRO A 139 11.27 -8.99 -15.65
N ALA A 140 10.64 -8.81 -14.50
CA ALA A 140 9.38 -8.07 -14.37
C ALA A 140 9.54 -6.54 -14.42
N ASP A 141 10.75 -6.04 -14.66
CA ASP A 141 11.10 -4.62 -14.56
C ASP A 141 10.37 -3.72 -15.57
N ALA A 142 9.76 -4.32 -16.60
CA ALA A 142 9.01 -3.60 -17.62
C ALA A 142 7.48 -3.67 -17.42
N VAL A 143 7.00 -4.36 -16.41
CA VAL A 143 5.56 -4.59 -16.19
C VAL A 143 5.13 -3.91 -14.90
N THR A 144 4.12 -3.05 -14.99
CA THR A 144 3.49 -2.42 -13.84
C THR A 144 2.12 -3.03 -13.61
N TRP A 145 1.84 -3.42 -12.38
CA TRP A 145 0.58 -4.02 -11.97
C TRP A 145 -0.26 -3.00 -11.22
N TYR A 146 -1.51 -2.85 -11.64
CA TYR A 146 -2.55 -2.11 -10.94
C TYR A 146 -3.48 -3.13 -10.30
N LEU A 147 -3.40 -3.22 -8.99
CA LEU A 147 -4.19 -4.14 -8.19
C LEU A 147 -5.40 -3.37 -7.65
N ILE A 148 -6.58 -3.80 -8.03
CA ILE A 148 -7.82 -3.14 -7.65
C ILE A 148 -8.55 -4.05 -6.67
N GLN A 149 -8.93 -3.47 -5.54
CA GLN A 149 -9.90 -4.05 -4.63
C GLN A 149 -11.14 -3.18 -4.66
N GLU A 150 -12.20 -3.74 -5.20
CA GLU A 150 -13.48 -3.08 -5.33
C GLU A 150 -14.32 -3.29 -4.07
N TRP A 151 -15.20 -2.34 -3.82
CA TRP A 151 -16.26 -2.52 -2.85
C TRP A 151 -17.36 -3.38 -3.50
N THR A 152 -17.81 -4.42 -2.81
CA THR A 152 -18.95 -5.27 -3.19
C THR A 152 -20.09 -5.13 -2.21
#